data_f9e5d719d5798f2acb8b938001dd0b43
#
_entry.id   f9e5d719d5798f2acb8b938001dd0b43
#
_cell.length_a   1.000
_cell.length_b   1.000
_cell.length_c   1.000
_cell.angle_alpha   90.00
_cell.angle_beta   90.00
_cell.angle_gamma   90.00
#
_symmetry.space_group_name_H-M   'P 1'
#
loop_
_entity.id
_entity.type
_entity.pdbx_description
1 polymer ?
#
loop_
_entity_poly.entity_id
_entity_poly.type
_entity_poly.pdbx_seq_one_letter_code
_entity_poly.pdbx_strand_id
1 'polypeptide(L)'
;ALANASLSAVTTISFAAPFFVMLGAWIFFSEKLHPSRIIALLIGFSGVVVVLQPGHNDINIALVLAVFSALAIATIQLILKYQGQKENADTIVAWNLIVTVPLALIPAMWAWNNPTAFQWFLLALQGANGALAQFLGARAVQLSDASLIAPIDFVRLPMVGFGAFLLFQEVPSLSTWYGAIIIFIAFLVLTYGSRKNSNNSPSKFSNSS
;
A
#
# COMPACT_ATOMS: atom_id res chain seq x y z
N ALA A 1 3.89 14.19 -13.41
CA ALA A 1 2.73 14.52 -12.57
C ALA A 1 3.08 15.59 -11.52
N LEU A 2 4.23 15.52 -10.88
CA LEU A 2 4.63 16.42 -9.77
C LEU A 2 4.98 17.86 -10.19
N ALA A 3 5.23 18.11 -11.46
CA ALA A 3 5.67 19.43 -11.95
C ALA A 3 4.55 20.49 -11.94
N ASN A 4 3.27 20.11 -12.00
CA ASN A 4 2.13 21.00 -12.21
C ASN A 4 0.97 20.81 -11.21
N ALA A 5 1.13 20.00 -10.18
CA ALA A 5 0.13 19.82 -9.12
C ALA A 5 0.82 19.84 -7.74
N SER A 6 0.06 20.19 -6.71
CA SER A 6 0.60 20.09 -5.35
C SER A 6 0.94 18.62 -5.03
N LEU A 7 2.10 18.39 -4.42
CA LEU A 7 2.53 17.05 -4.02
C LEU A 7 1.47 16.34 -3.15
N SER A 8 0.79 17.11 -2.29
CA SER A 8 -0.28 16.63 -1.43
C SER A 8 -1.49 16.11 -2.23
N ALA A 9 -1.92 16.81 -3.29
CA ALA A 9 -3.05 16.37 -4.11
C ALA A 9 -2.73 15.06 -4.85
N VAL A 10 -1.56 14.96 -5.49
CA VAL A 10 -1.12 13.75 -6.19
C VAL A 10 -1.00 12.56 -5.22
N THR A 11 -0.43 12.78 -4.05
CA THR A 11 -0.29 11.75 -3.02
C THR A 11 -1.64 11.29 -2.50
N THR A 12 -2.58 12.23 -2.23
CA THR A 12 -3.95 11.87 -1.79
C THR A 12 -4.65 10.96 -2.80
N ILE A 13 -4.55 11.28 -4.10
CA ILE A 13 -5.16 10.47 -5.15
C ILE A 13 -4.48 9.10 -5.24
N SER A 14 -3.17 9.01 -5.06
CA SER A 14 -2.46 7.72 -5.03
C SER A 14 -2.94 6.82 -3.89
N PHE A 15 -3.34 7.40 -2.76
CA PHE A 15 -3.98 6.67 -1.66
C PHE A 15 -5.42 6.21 -1.96
N ALA A 16 -5.98 6.52 -3.14
CA ALA A 16 -7.21 5.89 -3.59
C ALA A 16 -7.00 4.44 -4.10
N ALA A 17 -5.76 3.99 -4.31
CA ALA A 17 -5.47 2.62 -4.75
C ALA A 17 -6.17 1.52 -3.91
N PRO A 18 -6.26 1.59 -2.57
CA PRO A 18 -7.00 0.62 -1.76
C PRO A 18 -8.47 0.45 -2.15
N PHE A 19 -9.13 1.50 -2.64
CA PHE A 19 -10.52 1.38 -3.15
C PHE A 19 -10.58 0.50 -4.39
N PHE A 20 -9.65 0.71 -5.32
CA PHE A 20 -9.56 -0.09 -6.54
C PHE A 20 -9.16 -1.54 -6.25
N VAL A 21 -8.27 -1.75 -5.25
CA VAL A 21 -7.91 -3.11 -4.79
C VAL A 21 -9.13 -3.82 -4.22
N MET A 22 -9.90 -3.16 -3.34
CA MET A 22 -11.09 -3.76 -2.74
C MET A 22 -12.14 -4.08 -3.80
N LEU A 23 -12.39 -3.17 -4.75
CA LEU A 23 -13.31 -3.38 -5.84
C LEU A 23 -12.87 -4.53 -6.75
N GLY A 24 -11.60 -4.56 -7.12
CA GLY A 24 -11.02 -5.64 -7.91
C GLY A 24 -11.04 -6.99 -7.20
N ALA A 25 -10.78 -7.02 -5.89
CA ALA A 25 -10.87 -8.23 -5.09
C ALA A 25 -12.30 -8.81 -5.07
N TRP A 26 -13.29 -7.95 -4.98
CA TRP A 26 -14.69 -8.36 -5.08
C TRP A 26 -15.05 -8.92 -6.47
N ILE A 27 -14.64 -8.22 -7.54
CA ILE A 27 -14.99 -8.60 -8.92
C ILE A 27 -14.24 -9.88 -9.37
N PHE A 28 -12.91 -9.94 -9.16
CA PHE A 28 -12.07 -10.99 -9.73
C PHE A 28 -11.88 -12.20 -8.83
N PHE A 29 -11.95 -12.02 -7.50
CA PHE A 29 -11.71 -13.10 -6.54
C PHE A 29 -12.96 -13.50 -5.77
N SER A 30 -14.13 -12.87 -6.07
CA SER A 30 -15.39 -13.11 -5.36
C SER A 30 -15.25 -12.97 -3.83
N GLU A 31 -14.31 -12.11 -3.38
CA GLU A 31 -14.14 -11.84 -1.95
C GLU A 31 -15.39 -11.16 -1.40
N LYS A 32 -15.88 -11.62 -0.25
CA LYS A 32 -17.02 -11.00 0.42
C LYS A 32 -16.63 -9.65 0.99
N LEU A 33 -17.24 -8.58 0.51
CA LEU A 33 -17.07 -7.25 1.07
C LEU A 33 -17.83 -7.15 2.39
N HIS A 34 -17.15 -7.34 3.49
CA HIS A 34 -17.72 -7.13 4.81
C HIS A 34 -17.90 -5.62 5.09
N PRO A 35 -19.03 -5.18 5.68
CA PRO A 35 -19.25 -3.78 5.98
C PRO A 35 -18.13 -3.12 6.78
N SER A 36 -17.50 -3.86 7.70
CA SER A 36 -16.36 -3.36 8.48
C SER A 36 -15.15 -2.98 7.62
N ARG A 37 -14.90 -3.69 6.51
CA ARG A 37 -13.80 -3.38 5.58
C ARG A 37 -14.09 -2.10 4.81
N ILE A 38 -15.34 -1.92 4.35
CA ILE A 38 -15.80 -0.71 3.63
C ILE A 38 -15.73 0.50 4.58
N ILE A 39 -16.25 0.37 5.80
CA ILE A 39 -16.22 1.44 6.80
C ILE A 39 -14.78 1.81 7.15
N ALA A 40 -13.91 0.83 7.40
CA ALA A 40 -12.50 1.08 7.68
C ALA A 40 -11.80 1.80 6.51
N LEU A 41 -12.11 1.41 5.27
CA LEU A 41 -11.57 2.07 4.08
C LEU A 41 -12.00 3.54 3.99
N LEU A 42 -13.27 3.83 4.21
CA LEU A 42 -13.80 5.21 4.17
C LEU A 42 -13.23 6.07 5.28
N ILE A 43 -13.16 5.55 6.52
CA ILE A 43 -12.57 6.26 7.66
C ILE A 43 -11.06 6.47 7.42
N GLY A 44 -10.34 5.44 6.98
CA GLY A 44 -8.90 5.55 6.70
C GLY A 44 -8.59 6.59 5.64
N PHE A 45 -9.36 6.60 4.55
CA PHE A 45 -9.20 7.61 3.50
C PHE A 45 -9.52 9.04 3.98
N SER A 46 -10.54 9.22 4.82
CA SER A 46 -10.79 10.53 5.42
C SER A 46 -9.61 11.02 6.26
N GLY A 47 -8.95 10.13 7.00
CA GLY A 47 -7.71 10.43 7.71
C GLY A 47 -6.57 10.86 6.78
N VAL A 48 -6.41 10.20 5.63
CA VAL A 48 -5.44 10.60 4.59
C VAL A 48 -5.71 12.01 4.09
N VAL A 49 -6.97 12.34 3.79
CA VAL A 49 -7.37 13.68 3.34
C VAL A 49 -7.05 14.74 4.41
N VAL A 50 -7.27 14.44 5.69
CA VAL A 50 -6.94 15.34 6.80
C VAL A 50 -5.43 15.56 6.93
N VAL A 51 -4.61 14.51 6.76
CA VAL A 51 -3.13 14.62 6.80
C VAL A 51 -2.61 15.46 5.64
N LEU A 52 -3.03 15.13 4.43
CA LEU A 52 -2.44 15.68 3.21
C LEU A 52 -3.02 17.03 2.81
N GLN A 53 -4.21 17.38 3.32
CA GLN A 53 -4.89 18.66 3.05
C GLN A 53 -4.79 19.10 1.58
N PRO A 54 -5.31 18.29 0.63
CA PRO A 54 -5.20 18.62 -0.78
C PRO A 54 -5.88 19.97 -1.04
N GLY A 55 -5.10 20.94 -1.56
CA GLY A 55 -5.62 22.26 -1.88
C GLY A 55 -6.66 22.23 -3.00
N HIS A 56 -7.44 23.30 -3.12
CA HIS A 56 -8.38 23.52 -4.23
C HIS A 56 -7.58 23.95 -5.47
N ASN A 57 -7.04 22.99 -6.19
CA ASN A 57 -6.39 23.24 -7.46
C ASN A 57 -7.32 22.75 -8.58
N ASP A 58 -7.31 23.47 -9.69
CA ASP A 58 -8.04 23.04 -10.90
C ASP A 58 -7.63 21.63 -11.33
N ILE A 59 -8.59 20.89 -11.89
CA ILE A 59 -8.33 19.58 -12.46
C ILE A 59 -7.31 19.75 -13.58
N ASN A 60 -6.12 19.18 -13.39
CA ASN A 60 -5.06 19.21 -14.37
C ASN A 60 -4.62 17.79 -14.73
N ILE A 61 -3.81 17.68 -15.79
CA ILE A 61 -3.30 16.40 -16.28
C ILE A 61 -2.57 15.60 -15.19
N ALA A 62 -1.98 16.25 -14.19
CA ALA A 62 -1.28 15.57 -13.11
C ALA A 62 -2.24 14.79 -12.19
N LEU A 63 -3.45 15.27 -11.95
CA LEU A 63 -4.47 14.56 -11.18
C LEU A 63 -4.98 13.34 -11.96
N VAL A 64 -5.16 13.46 -13.27
CA VAL A 64 -5.53 12.33 -14.13
C VAL A 64 -4.44 11.26 -14.09
N LEU A 65 -3.18 11.64 -14.23
CA LEU A 65 -2.04 10.72 -14.13
C LEU A 65 -1.94 10.06 -12.74
N ALA A 66 -2.32 10.76 -11.66
CA ALA A 66 -2.36 10.20 -10.32
C ALA A 66 -3.43 9.10 -10.18
N VAL A 67 -4.60 9.28 -10.79
CA VAL A 67 -5.65 8.23 -10.85
C VAL A 67 -5.15 7.00 -11.61
N PHE A 68 -4.51 7.20 -12.76
CA PHE A 68 -3.89 6.08 -13.49
C PHE A 68 -2.83 5.37 -12.66
N SER A 69 -2.02 6.10 -11.91
CA SER A 69 -1.04 5.54 -10.98
C SER A 69 -1.72 4.69 -9.89
N ALA A 70 -2.81 5.18 -9.30
CA ALA A 70 -3.57 4.43 -8.30
C ALA A 70 -4.18 3.13 -8.88
N LEU A 71 -4.70 3.18 -10.10
CA LEU A 71 -5.20 2.00 -10.81
C LEU A 71 -4.06 1.00 -11.11
N ALA A 72 -2.90 1.48 -11.56
CA ALA A 72 -1.74 0.63 -11.81
C ALA A 72 -1.26 -0.07 -10.52
N ILE A 73 -1.17 0.66 -9.40
CA ILE A 73 -0.82 0.11 -8.08
C ILE A 73 -1.84 -0.97 -7.68
N ALA A 74 -3.13 -0.69 -7.83
CA ALA A 74 -4.18 -1.66 -7.51
C ALA A 74 -4.08 -2.92 -8.39
N THR A 75 -3.82 -2.75 -9.68
CA THR A 75 -3.63 -3.86 -10.62
C THR A 75 -2.44 -4.73 -10.21
N ILE A 76 -1.32 -4.14 -9.84
CA ILE A 76 -0.13 -4.87 -9.35
C ILE A 76 -0.50 -5.68 -8.09
N GLN A 77 -1.23 -5.12 -7.15
CA GLN A 77 -1.64 -5.83 -5.94
C GLN A 77 -2.60 -6.99 -6.24
N LEU A 78 -3.53 -6.83 -7.18
CA LEU A 78 -4.43 -7.90 -7.62
C LEU A 78 -3.69 -9.02 -8.36
N ILE A 79 -2.71 -8.67 -9.21
CA ILE A 79 -1.83 -9.65 -9.86
C ILE A 79 -1.02 -10.42 -8.80
N LEU A 80 -0.47 -9.72 -7.81
CA LEU A 80 0.26 -10.34 -6.71
C LEU A 80 -0.63 -11.32 -5.93
N LYS A 81 -1.90 -10.96 -5.68
CA LYS A 81 -2.89 -11.84 -5.07
C LYS A 81 -3.15 -13.09 -5.91
N TYR A 82 -3.32 -12.92 -7.22
CA TYR A 82 -3.53 -14.03 -8.14
C TYR A 82 -2.33 -14.98 -8.18
N GLN A 83 -1.12 -14.43 -8.28
CA GLN A 83 0.11 -15.21 -8.25
C GLN A 83 0.28 -15.93 -6.91
N GLY A 84 -0.01 -15.25 -5.79
CA GLY A 84 0.09 -15.82 -4.45
C GLY A 84 -0.83 -17.02 -4.19
N GLN A 85 -1.86 -17.22 -5.01
CA GLN A 85 -2.70 -18.42 -4.96
C GLN A 85 -2.08 -19.64 -5.68
N LYS A 86 -1.07 -19.42 -6.54
CA LYS A 86 -0.46 -20.44 -7.39
C LYS A 86 0.98 -20.74 -7.03
N GLU A 87 1.70 -19.71 -6.58
CA GLU A 87 3.14 -19.75 -6.37
C GLU A 87 3.51 -19.35 -4.95
N ASN A 88 4.65 -19.83 -4.47
CA ASN A 88 5.20 -19.41 -3.19
C ASN A 88 5.71 -17.96 -3.24
N ALA A 89 5.68 -17.26 -2.10
CA ALA A 89 6.17 -15.88 -1.98
C ALA A 89 7.62 -15.74 -2.48
N ASP A 90 8.48 -16.70 -2.15
CA ASP A 90 9.88 -16.74 -2.60
C ASP A 90 10.00 -16.72 -4.12
N THR A 91 9.20 -17.56 -4.81
CA THR A 91 9.17 -17.65 -6.27
C THR A 91 8.70 -16.35 -6.90
N ILE A 92 7.65 -15.73 -6.35
CA ILE A 92 7.11 -14.46 -6.84
C ILE A 92 8.15 -13.36 -6.73
N VAL A 93 8.81 -13.25 -5.57
CA VAL A 93 9.84 -12.23 -5.33
C VAL A 93 11.06 -12.47 -6.20
N ALA A 94 11.52 -13.72 -6.33
CA ALA A 94 12.65 -14.06 -7.19
C ALA A 94 12.40 -13.67 -8.65
N TRP A 95 11.25 -14.03 -9.22
CA TRP A 95 10.89 -13.65 -10.59
C TRP A 95 10.75 -12.15 -10.77
N ASN A 96 10.16 -11.45 -9.78
CA ASN A 96 10.06 -10.00 -9.82
C ASN A 96 11.44 -9.35 -9.90
N LEU A 97 12.40 -9.79 -9.08
CA LEU A 97 13.77 -9.28 -9.09
C LEU A 97 14.51 -9.63 -10.39
N ILE A 98 14.40 -10.88 -10.87
CA ILE A 98 15.05 -11.34 -12.11
C ILE A 98 14.60 -10.50 -13.31
N VAL A 99 13.33 -10.10 -13.37
CA VAL A 99 12.81 -9.28 -14.48
C VAL A 99 13.09 -7.79 -14.26
N THR A 100 12.90 -7.28 -13.05
CA THR A 100 13.01 -5.84 -12.77
C THR A 100 14.45 -5.35 -12.83
N VAL A 101 15.43 -6.15 -12.36
CA VAL A 101 16.84 -5.74 -12.32
C VAL A 101 17.39 -5.45 -13.73
N PRO A 102 17.26 -6.34 -14.74
CA PRO A 102 17.70 -6.02 -16.10
C PRO A 102 16.97 -4.83 -16.72
N LEU A 103 15.65 -4.72 -16.50
CA LEU A 103 14.88 -3.60 -17.02
C LEU A 103 15.31 -2.25 -16.42
N ALA A 104 15.62 -2.22 -15.12
CA ALA A 104 16.11 -1.02 -14.44
C ALA A 104 17.57 -0.70 -14.82
N LEU A 105 18.37 -1.70 -15.16
CA LEU A 105 19.77 -1.51 -15.54
C LEU A 105 19.91 -0.71 -16.85
N ILE A 106 19.01 -0.91 -17.82
CA ILE A 106 19.07 -0.23 -19.10
C ILE A 106 19.08 1.31 -18.96
N PRO A 107 18.07 1.95 -18.33
CA PRO A 107 18.10 3.40 -18.12
C PRO A 107 19.21 3.83 -17.14
N ALA A 108 19.57 2.99 -16.17
CA ALA A 108 20.64 3.29 -15.24
C ALA A 108 22.00 3.43 -15.94
N MET A 109 22.27 2.65 -16.99
CA MET A 109 23.51 2.74 -17.76
C MET A 109 23.63 4.07 -18.52
N TRP A 110 22.52 4.68 -18.94
CA TRP A 110 22.55 5.98 -19.64
C TRP A 110 22.81 7.17 -18.72
N ALA A 111 22.43 7.07 -17.44
CA ALA A 111 22.60 8.12 -16.44
C ALA A 111 23.57 7.68 -15.32
N TRP A 112 24.54 6.81 -15.66
CA TRP A 112 25.42 6.24 -14.66
C TRP A 112 26.34 7.28 -14.06
N ASN A 113 26.23 7.45 -12.75
CA ASN A 113 27.19 8.18 -11.93
C ASN A 113 27.85 7.17 -10.97
N ASN A 114 29.17 7.20 -10.84
CA ASN A 114 29.86 6.30 -9.93
C ASN A 114 29.54 6.63 -8.47
N PRO A 115 28.82 5.76 -7.73
CA PRO A 115 28.49 6.02 -6.34
C PRO A 115 29.76 5.94 -5.47
N THR A 116 29.81 6.76 -4.41
CA THR A 116 30.84 6.63 -3.37
C THR A 116 30.62 5.33 -2.56
N ALA A 117 31.64 4.89 -1.81
CA ALA A 117 31.53 3.69 -0.96
C ALA A 117 30.34 3.79 0.04
N PHE A 118 30.10 4.98 0.60
CA PHE A 118 28.95 5.21 1.49
C PHE A 118 27.62 5.11 0.76
N GLN A 119 27.52 5.63 -0.46
CA GLN A 119 26.32 5.50 -1.30
C GLN A 119 26.06 4.04 -1.69
N TRP A 120 27.10 3.26 -1.97
CA TRP A 120 26.96 1.82 -2.20
C TRP A 120 26.39 1.10 -0.98
N PHE A 121 26.85 1.43 0.21
CA PHE A 121 26.29 0.88 1.45
C PHE A 121 24.79 1.23 1.61
N LEU A 122 24.42 2.50 1.37
CA LEU A 122 23.00 2.92 1.44
C LEU A 122 22.15 2.22 0.38
N LEU A 123 22.64 2.07 -0.84
CA LEU A 123 21.94 1.35 -1.92
C LEU A 123 21.73 -0.13 -1.57
N ALA A 124 22.75 -0.78 -1.01
CA ALA A 124 22.65 -2.16 -0.56
C ALA A 124 21.62 -2.32 0.56
N LEU A 125 21.63 -1.40 1.55
CA LEU A 125 20.66 -1.38 2.65
C LEU A 125 19.22 -1.16 2.14
N GLN A 126 19.04 -0.22 1.21
CA GLN A 126 17.77 0.06 0.57
C GLN A 126 17.27 -1.15 -0.24
N GLY A 127 18.15 -1.79 -1.01
CA GLY A 127 17.83 -2.99 -1.78
C GLY A 127 17.41 -4.16 -0.88
N ALA A 128 18.14 -4.40 0.20
CA ALA A 128 17.80 -5.45 1.18
C ALA A 128 16.45 -5.17 1.85
N ASN A 129 16.21 -3.92 2.27
CA ASN A 129 14.93 -3.53 2.87
C ASN A 129 13.78 -3.62 1.85
N GLY A 130 14.00 -3.24 0.59
CA GLY A 130 13.03 -3.38 -0.48
C GLY A 130 12.68 -4.84 -0.77
N ALA A 131 13.66 -5.73 -0.83
CA ALA A 131 13.45 -7.17 -1.02
C ALA A 131 12.66 -7.79 0.15
N LEU A 132 13.01 -7.42 1.39
CA LEU A 132 12.28 -7.85 2.58
C LEU A 132 10.83 -7.36 2.58
N ALA A 133 10.59 -6.10 2.23
CA ALA A 133 9.25 -5.54 2.13
C ALA A 133 8.42 -6.25 1.05
N GLN A 134 9.00 -6.53 -0.10
CA GLN A 134 8.36 -7.32 -1.18
C GLN A 134 8.00 -8.73 -0.69
N PHE A 135 8.92 -9.41 -0.03
CA PHE A 135 8.69 -10.77 0.50
C PHE A 135 7.57 -10.78 1.54
N LEU A 136 7.62 -9.88 2.52
CA LEU A 136 6.59 -9.78 3.55
C LEU A 136 5.22 -9.39 2.95
N GLY A 137 5.20 -8.50 1.96
CA GLY A 137 4.00 -8.12 1.23
C GLY A 137 3.39 -9.29 0.47
N ALA A 138 4.19 -10.04 -0.29
CA ALA A 138 3.75 -11.23 -0.99
C ALA A 138 3.18 -12.29 -0.02
N ARG A 139 3.85 -12.49 1.12
CA ARG A 139 3.39 -13.42 2.16
C ARG A 139 2.08 -12.96 2.79
N ALA A 140 1.92 -11.67 3.08
CA ALA A 140 0.69 -11.12 3.62
C ALA A 140 -0.51 -11.33 2.68
N VAL A 141 -0.32 -11.09 1.39
CA VAL A 141 -1.36 -11.27 0.37
C VAL A 141 -1.73 -12.75 0.17
N GLN A 142 -0.79 -13.67 0.35
CA GLN A 142 -1.07 -15.12 0.34
C GLN A 142 -1.93 -15.57 1.52
N LEU A 143 -1.66 -15.04 2.70
CA LEU A 143 -2.29 -15.45 3.95
C LEU A 143 -3.61 -14.74 4.24
N SER A 144 -3.94 -13.68 3.50
CA SER A 144 -5.10 -12.83 3.79
C SER A 144 -5.86 -12.45 2.52
N ASP A 145 -7.10 -12.01 2.70
CA ASP A 145 -7.89 -11.39 1.64
C ASP A 145 -7.29 -10.02 1.25
N ALA A 146 -7.26 -9.71 -0.05
CA ALA A 146 -6.77 -8.41 -0.52
C ALA A 146 -7.64 -7.25 0.01
N SER A 147 -8.95 -7.47 0.15
CA SER A 147 -9.87 -6.50 0.73
C SER A 147 -9.64 -6.22 2.22
N LEU A 148 -8.96 -7.13 2.94
CA LEU A 148 -8.53 -6.91 4.32
C LEU A 148 -7.24 -6.10 4.38
N ILE A 149 -6.32 -6.33 3.47
CA ILE A 149 -5.01 -5.67 3.42
C ILE A 149 -5.15 -4.20 2.99
N ALA A 150 -6.08 -3.92 2.06
CA ALA A 150 -6.24 -2.60 1.46
C ALA A 150 -6.37 -1.44 2.50
N PRO A 151 -7.23 -1.51 3.53
CA PRO A 151 -7.30 -0.45 4.55
C PRO A 151 -6.06 -0.35 5.45
N ILE A 152 -5.28 -1.44 5.59
CA ILE A 152 -4.05 -1.45 6.41
C ILE A 152 -2.98 -0.54 5.79
N ASP A 153 -2.99 -0.38 4.47
CA ASP A 153 -2.02 0.45 3.73
C ASP A 153 -2.03 1.92 4.21
N PHE A 154 -3.16 2.41 4.76
CA PHE A 154 -3.24 3.76 5.33
C PHE A 154 -2.37 3.94 6.59
N VAL A 155 -2.06 2.87 7.32
CA VAL A 155 -1.18 2.91 8.52
C VAL A 155 0.23 3.35 8.16
N ARG A 156 0.62 3.19 6.89
CA ARG A 156 1.91 3.67 6.37
C ARG A 156 2.10 5.19 6.58
N LEU A 157 1.04 5.99 6.47
CA LEU A 157 1.11 7.46 6.61
C LEU A 157 1.58 7.89 8.01
N PRO A 158 0.92 7.49 9.12
CA PRO A 158 1.42 7.84 10.45
C PRO A 158 2.79 7.24 10.76
N MET A 159 3.12 6.06 10.21
CA MET A 159 4.45 5.46 10.40
C MET A 159 5.55 6.28 9.70
N VAL A 160 5.30 6.74 8.48
CA VAL A 160 6.24 7.63 7.76
C VAL A 160 6.38 8.96 8.47
N GLY A 161 5.26 9.56 8.94
CA GLY A 161 5.29 10.80 9.71
C GLY A 161 6.09 10.67 11.01
N PHE A 162 5.94 9.56 11.72
CA PHE A 162 6.72 9.26 12.93
C PHE A 162 8.22 9.06 12.61
N GLY A 163 8.52 8.37 11.52
CA GLY A 163 9.90 8.21 11.05
C GLY A 163 10.54 9.55 10.67
N ALA A 164 9.82 10.44 9.99
CA ALA A 164 10.28 11.77 9.65
C ALA A 164 10.57 12.61 10.91
N PHE A 165 9.72 12.53 11.94
CA PHE A 165 9.96 13.18 13.22
C PHE A 165 11.24 12.67 13.89
N LEU A 166 11.46 11.35 13.94
CA LEU A 166 12.65 10.78 14.59
C LEU A 166 13.95 11.06 13.85
N LEU A 167 13.93 11.00 12.50
CA LEU A 167 15.16 11.08 11.70
C LEU A 167 15.51 12.51 11.30
N PHE A 168 14.51 13.35 11.05
CA PHE A 168 14.68 14.70 10.55
C PHE A 168 14.26 15.79 11.55
N GLN A 169 13.74 15.39 12.73
CA GLN A 169 13.20 16.29 13.75
C GLN A 169 12.11 17.23 13.20
N GLU A 170 11.43 16.81 12.14
CA GLU A 170 10.29 17.55 11.62
C GLU A 170 9.11 17.41 12.56
N VAL A 171 8.66 18.51 13.16
CA VAL A 171 7.50 18.50 14.06
C VAL A 171 6.24 18.29 13.23
N PRO A 172 5.50 17.16 13.42
CA PRO A 172 4.28 16.91 12.67
C PRO A 172 3.25 18.01 12.93
N SER A 173 2.57 18.45 11.88
CA SER A 173 1.49 19.42 12.00
C SER A 173 0.31 18.84 12.79
N LEU A 174 -0.56 19.71 13.33
CA LEU A 174 -1.78 19.27 14.03
C LEU A 174 -2.66 18.40 13.14
N SER A 175 -2.74 18.69 11.83
CA SER A 175 -3.46 17.86 10.86
C SER A 175 -2.89 16.43 10.76
N THR A 176 -1.58 16.28 10.87
CA THR A 176 -0.93 14.96 10.90
C THR A 176 -1.38 14.15 12.11
N TRP A 177 -1.46 14.76 13.29
CA TRP A 177 -1.94 14.11 14.51
C TRP A 177 -3.42 13.71 14.41
N TYR A 178 -4.30 14.61 13.95
CA TYR A 178 -5.72 14.30 13.77
C TYR A 178 -5.92 13.18 12.74
N GLY A 179 -5.23 13.25 11.60
CA GLY A 179 -5.32 12.21 10.58
C GLY A 179 -4.78 10.86 11.07
N ALA A 180 -3.69 10.84 11.85
CA ALA A 180 -3.16 9.62 12.44
C ALA A 180 -4.16 8.96 13.40
N ILE A 181 -4.87 9.73 14.23
CA ILE A 181 -5.93 9.22 15.11
C ILE A 181 -7.07 8.61 14.29
N ILE A 182 -7.52 9.28 13.22
CA ILE A 182 -8.59 8.78 12.35
C ILE A 182 -8.15 7.46 11.69
N ILE A 183 -6.93 7.37 11.17
CA ILE A 183 -6.37 6.15 10.57
C ILE A 183 -6.29 5.02 11.61
N PHE A 184 -5.89 5.33 12.84
CA PHE A 184 -5.85 4.34 13.92
C PHE A 184 -7.24 3.81 14.27
N ILE A 185 -8.26 4.68 14.30
CA ILE A 185 -9.67 4.26 14.47
C ILE A 185 -10.09 3.34 13.33
N ALA A 186 -9.75 3.66 12.07
CA ALA A 186 -10.04 2.80 10.94
C ALA A 186 -9.43 1.40 11.09
N PHE A 187 -8.17 1.33 11.55
CA PHE A 187 -7.49 0.07 11.84
C PHE A 187 -8.18 -0.74 12.94
N LEU A 188 -8.65 -0.09 14.02
CA LEU A 188 -9.41 -0.75 15.07
C LEU A 188 -10.75 -1.31 14.54
N VAL A 189 -11.51 -0.53 13.76
CA VAL A 189 -12.77 -0.97 13.14
C VAL A 189 -12.54 -2.20 12.26
N LEU A 190 -11.46 -2.20 11.46
CA LEU A 190 -11.08 -3.34 10.63
C LEU A 190 -10.81 -4.59 11.47
N THR A 191 -9.99 -4.44 12.51
CA THR A 191 -9.55 -5.55 13.36
C THR A 191 -10.71 -6.15 14.15
N TYR A 192 -11.57 -5.31 14.74
CA TYR A 192 -12.76 -5.77 15.45
C TYR A 192 -13.75 -6.46 14.53
N GLY A 193 -14.02 -5.89 13.36
CA GLY A 193 -14.90 -6.48 12.37
C GLY A 193 -14.42 -7.84 11.86
N SER A 194 -13.12 -7.99 11.66
CA SER A 194 -12.52 -9.25 11.21
C SER A 194 -12.61 -10.34 12.28
N ARG A 195 -12.38 -10.03 13.56
CA ARG A 195 -12.51 -10.98 14.68
C ARG A 195 -13.95 -11.48 14.85
N LYS A 196 -14.94 -10.59 14.77
CA LYS A 196 -16.35 -10.95 14.89
C LYS A 196 -16.80 -11.92 13.79
N ASN A 197 -16.27 -11.76 12.58
CA ASN A 197 -16.57 -12.64 11.46
C ASN A 197 -15.90 -14.01 11.56
N SER A 198 -14.69 -14.09 12.12
CA SER A 198 -13.99 -15.35 12.37
C SER A 198 -14.76 -16.23 13.38
N ASN A 199 -15.33 -15.62 14.41
CA ASN A 199 -16.09 -16.34 15.44
C ASN A 199 -17.48 -16.81 14.95
N ASN A 200 -18.02 -16.20 13.89
CA ASN A 200 -19.33 -16.55 13.33
C ASN A 200 -19.24 -17.54 12.14
N SER A 201 -18.04 -17.94 11.71
CA SER A 201 -17.87 -19.01 10.73
C SER A 201 -17.79 -20.34 11.47
N PRO A 202 -18.79 -21.24 11.35
CA PRO A 202 -18.70 -22.60 11.91
C PRO A 202 -17.48 -23.29 11.30
N SER A 203 -16.67 -23.91 12.18
CA SER A 203 -15.48 -24.67 11.83
C SER A 203 -15.78 -25.66 10.69
N LYS A 204 -15.18 -25.46 9.53
CA LYS A 204 -15.20 -26.43 8.42
C LYS A 204 -14.36 -27.70 8.69
N PHE A 205 -13.97 -27.92 9.94
CA PHE A 205 -13.22 -29.11 10.36
C PHE A 205 -14.05 -29.97 11.33
N SER A 206 -15.17 -30.50 10.84
CA SER A 206 -15.83 -31.62 11.51
C SER A 206 -16.65 -32.34 10.45
N ASN A 207 -16.00 -33.18 9.67
CA ASN A 207 -16.51 -34.44 9.10
C ASN A 207 -15.51 -34.98 8.06
N SER A 208 -14.49 -35.68 8.56
CA SER A 208 -13.85 -36.76 7.84
C SER A 208 -13.36 -37.76 8.88
N SER A 209 -14.32 -38.49 9.41
CA SER A 209 -14.09 -39.79 10.04
C SER A 209 -14.65 -40.86 9.14
#